data_0008a85306eaae962be1a44e3ef77717
#
_entry.id   0008a85306eaae962be1a44e3ef77717
#
_cell.length_a   1.000
_cell.length_b   1.000
_cell.length_c   1.000
_cell.angle_alpha   90.00
_cell.angle_beta   90.00
_cell.angle_gamma   90.00
#
_symmetry.space_group_name_H-M   'P 1'
#
loop_
_entity.id
_entity.type
_entity.pdbx_description
1 polymer ?
#
loop_
_entity_poly.entity_id
_entity_poly.type
_entity_poly.pdbx_seq_one_letter_code
_entity_poly.pdbx_strand_id
1 'polypeptide(L)'
;MISLITGASSGIGKDMAFEFADRGYDLILVARSLDRLKEVKNEIIKKYGKCNVEIMKCDVSNVESVKNLYNDIQKEFGNIDVLVNNAGFGDCGKFYETDLEKDISMINTNILGLHVLTKLFLQDMVKVNKGYILNIASIAGFMPGPLMATYYSTKAYVVRLTRAIAKELKVVNSKVRIAAFCPGPVNTDFDKNANVTFSLKGQSSSDVAKIGVNGLFKSNKVVYFSSILIRIVACLAKIMPESFMANQAYMTQKRKLR
;
A
#
# COMPACT_ATOMS: atom_id res chain seq x y z
N MET A 1 -9.71 14.84 -12.34
CA MET A 1 -9.05 13.52 -12.21
C MET A 1 -9.35 12.98 -10.82
N ILE A 2 -9.63 11.66 -10.71
CA ILE A 2 -10.07 11.03 -9.46
C ILE A 2 -9.01 10.04 -8.97
N SER A 3 -8.64 10.15 -7.69
CA SER A 3 -7.76 9.19 -7.01
C SER A 3 -8.52 8.47 -5.89
N LEU A 4 -8.58 7.14 -5.96
CA LEU A 4 -9.10 6.26 -4.92
C LEU A 4 -7.95 5.78 -4.03
N ILE A 5 -8.06 5.99 -2.72
CA ILE A 5 -7.01 5.65 -1.76
C ILE A 5 -7.59 4.79 -0.63
N THR A 6 -7.10 3.56 -0.49
CA THR A 6 -7.48 2.68 0.62
C THR A 6 -6.57 2.88 1.83
N GLY A 7 -7.11 2.69 3.05
CA GLY A 7 -6.37 2.97 4.28
C GLY A 7 -6.03 4.45 4.46
N ALA A 8 -6.91 5.33 3.96
CA ALA A 8 -6.68 6.78 3.91
C ALA A 8 -6.91 7.50 5.25
N SER A 9 -7.30 6.79 6.31
CA SER A 9 -7.63 7.40 7.61
C SER A 9 -6.41 7.76 8.48
N SER A 10 -5.20 7.31 8.12
CA SER A 10 -3.97 7.59 8.87
C SER A 10 -2.70 7.30 8.05
N GLY A 11 -1.55 7.70 8.58
CA GLY A 11 -0.22 7.36 8.08
C GLY A 11 0.00 7.67 6.60
N ILE A 12 0.64 6.75 5.88
CA ILE A 12 1.01 6.93 4.47
C ILE A 12 -0.22 7.22 3.60
N GLY A 13 -1.35 6.54 3.82
CA GLY A 13 -2.57 6.72 3.03
C GLY A 13 -3.18 8.11 3.21
N LYS A 14 -3.22 8.63 4.44
CA LYS A 14 -3.62 10.01 4.74
C LYS A 14 -2.70 11.00 4.01
N ASP A 15 -1.39 10.84 4.16
CA ASP A 15 -0.43 11.78 3.55
C ASP A 15 -0.42 11.69 2.02
N MET A 16 -0.67 10.52 1.43
CA MET A 16 -0.90 10.39 -0.02
C MET A 16 -2.15 11.14 -0.47
N ALA A 17 -3.22 11.15 0.34
CA ALA A 17 -4.42 11.94 0.02
C ALA A 17 -4.10 13.43 -0.07
N PHE A 18 -3.26 13.95 0.84
CA PHE A 18 -2.78 15.34 0.77
C PHE A 18 -1.92 15.58 -0.49
N GLU A 19 -1.05 14.66 -0.85
CA GLU A 19 -0.22 14.77 -2.06
C GLU A 19 -1.04 14.76 -3.36
N PHE A 20 -2.14 13.99 -3.41
CA PHE A 20 -3.05 14.01 -4.56
C PHE A 20 -3.92 15.27 -4.60
N ALA A 21 -4.40 15.75 -3.44
CA ALA A 21 -5.14 17.00 -3.34
C ALA A 21 -4.29 18.21 -3.81
N ASP A 22 -3.02 18.26 -3.40
CA ASP A 22 -2.06 19.30 -3.83
C ASP A 22 -1.86 19.33 -5.36
N ARG A 23 -2.09 18.19 -6.03
CA ARG A 23 -2.01 18.05 -7.50
C ARG A 23 -3.33 18.28 -8.21
N GLY A 24 -4.38 18.69 -7.49
CA GLY A 24 -5.70 18.97 -8.05
C GLY A 24 -6.52 17.73 -8.41
N TYR A 25 -6.28 16.60 -7.76
CA TYR A 25 -7.15 15.42 -7.87
C TYR A 25 -8.35 15.54 -6.94
N ASP A 26 -9.52 15.13 -7.43
CA ASP A 26 -10.62 14.75 -6.57
C ASP A 26 -10.32 13.41 -5.89
N LEU A 27 -10.79 13.21 -4.68
CA LEU A 27 -10.39 12.10 -3.84
C LEU A 27 -11.58 11.23 -3.44
N ILE A 28 -11.40 9.91 -3.51
CA ILE A 28 -12.26 8.93 -2.85
C ILE A 28 -11.40 8.27 -1.76
N LEU A 29 -11.69 8.60 -0.49
CA LEU A 29 -10.95 8.12 0.66
C LEU A 29 -11.67 6.94 1.29
N VAL A 30 -11.00 5.80 1.40
CA VAL A 30 -11.58 4.54 1.88
C VAL A 30 -10.88 4.05 3.12
N ALA A 31 -11.64 3.76 4.18
CA ALA A 31 -11.17 3.09 5.39
C ALA A 31 -12.35 2.51 6.19
N ARG A 32 -12.05 1.77 7.27
CA ARG A 32 -13.06 1.23 8.20
C ARG A 32 -13.67 2.31 9.10
N SER A 33 -12.89 3.33 9.50
CA SER A 33 -13.32 4.40 10.40
C SER A 33 -13.79 5.62 9.62
N LEU A 34 -15.11 5.82 9.53
CA LEU A 34 -15.70 7.01 8.91
C LEU A 34 -15.32 8.31 9.64
N ASP A 35 -15.21 8.28 10.96
CA ASP A 35 -14.94 9.52 11.73
C ASP A 35 -13.52 10.02 11.43
N ARG A 36 -12.52 9.14 11.41
CA ARG A 36 -11.17 9.51 10.98
C ARG A 36 -11.11 9.97 9.52
N LEU A 37 -11.94 9.38 8.63
CA LEU A 37 -12.03 9.86 7.24
C LEU A 37 -12.63 11.26 7.16
N LYS A 38 -13.65 11.58 7.99
CA LYS A 38 -14.22 12.93 8.09
C LYS A 38 -13.18 13.96 8.54
N GLU A 39 -12.35 13.60 9.53
CA GLU A 39 -11.24 14.45 9.99
C GLU A 39 -10.28 14.75 8.84
N VAL A 40 -9.82 13.71 8.13
CA VAL A 40 -8.91 13.85 6.97
C VAL A 40 -9.56 14.68 5.86
N LYS A 41 -10.82 14.43 5.51
CA LYS A 41 -11.59 15.24 4.55
C LYS A 41 -11.59 16.72 4.93
N ASN A 42 -11.93 17.03 6.18
CA ASN A 42 -11.99 18.40 6.67
C ASN A 42 -10.61 19.09 6.62
N GLU A 43 -9.53 18.39 7.01
CA GLU A 43 -8.18 18.90 6.93
C GLU A 43 -7.78 19.22 5.47
N ILE A 44 -8.10 18.33 4.52
CA ILE A 44 -7.81 18.51 3.09
C ILE A 44 -8.59 19.70 2.52
N ILE A 45 -9.91 19.79 2.79
CA ILE A 45 -10.76 20.89 2.31
C ILE A 45 -10.27 22.23 2.88
N LYS A 46 -9.93 22.25 4.18
CA LYS A 46 -9.39 23.48 4.81
C LYS A 46 -8.08 23.93 4.17
N LYS A 47 -7.23 22.99 3.77
CA LYS A 47 -5.90 23.31 3.22
C LYS A 47 -5.94 23.66 1.73
N TYR A 48 -6.72 22.95 0.93
CA TYR A 48 -6.68 23.06 -0.52
C TYR A 48 -7.94 23.65 -1.16
N GLY A 49 -9.08 23.63 -0.49
CA GLY A 49 -10.33 24.38 -0.83
C GLY A 49 -11.02 24.07 -2.17
N LYS A 50 -10.33 23.41 -3.09
CA LYS A 50 -10.80 23.24 -4.49
C LYS A 50 -10.96 21.78 -4.93
N CYS A 51 -10.63 20.79 -4.09
CA CYS A 51 -10.80 19.40 -4.45
C CYS A 51 -12.08 18.83 -3.84
N ASN A 52 -12.79 18.02 -4.60
CA ASN A 52 -13.88 17.22 -4.06
C ASN A 52 -13.30 16.05 -3.31
N VAL A 53 -13.78 15.81 -2.09
CA VAL A 53 -13.33 14.69 -1.26
C VAL A 53 -14.53 13.87 -0.85
N GLU A 54 -14.66 12.68 -1.40
CA GLU A 54 -15.65 11.70 -0.98
C GLU A 54 -15.04 10.70 0.00
N ILE A 55 -15.85 10.21 0.94
CA ILE A 55 -15.42 9.26 1.95
C ILE A 55 -16.33 8.03 1.94
N MET A 56 -15.75 6.85 1.85
CA MET A 56 -16.51 5.61 1.80
C MET A 56 -16.01 4.62 2.85
N LYS A 57 -16.93 4.10 3.67
CA LYS A 57 -16.60 3.06 4.64
C LYS A 57 -16.48 1.72 3.93
N CYS A 58 -15.32 1.08 4.03
CA CYS A 58 -15.15 -0.29 3.53
C CYS A 58 -14.11 -1.02 4.38
N ASP A 59 -14.42 -2.25 4.72
CA ASP A 59 -13.41 -3.20 5.21
C ASP A 59 -12.87 -3.99 4.02
N VAL A 60 -11.65 -3.65 3.61
CA VAL A 60 -11.00 -4.30 2.45
C VAL A 60 -10.59 -5.76 2.72
N SER A 61 -10.69 -6.25 3.95
CA SER A 61 -10.52 -7.67 4.26
C SER A 61 -11.71 -8.53 3.85
N ASN A 62 -12.87 -7.91 3.58
CA ASN A 62 -14.08 -8.57 3.15
C ASN A 62 -14.30 -8.36 1.65
N VAL A 63 -14.24 -9.46 0.88
CA VAL A 63 -14.34 -9.43 -0.59
C VAL A 63 -15.66 -8.84 -1.07
N GLU A 64 -16.76 -9.16 -0.39
CA GLU A 64 -18.09 -8.65 -0.78
C GLU A 64 -18.18 -7.13 -0.56
N SER A 65 -17.65 -6.63 0.57
CA SER A 65 -17.54 -5.19 0.82
C SER A 65 -16.70 -4.49 -0.25
N VAL A 66 -15.62 -5.12 -0.73
CA VAL A 66 -14.77 -4.59 -1.80
C VAL A 66 -15.50 -4.54 -3.14
N LYS A 67 -16.28 -5.59 -3.49
CA LYS A 67 -17.09 -5.59 -4.72
C LYS A 67 -18.20 -4.53 -4.67
N ASN A 68 -18.86 -4.39 -3.53
CA ASN A 68 -19.88 -3.36 -3.34
C ASN A 68 -19.26 -1.96 -3.47
N LEU A 69 -18.12 -1.70 -2.82
CA LEU A 69 -17.36 -0.45 -2.99
C LEU A 69 -17.06 -0.17 -4.47
N TYR A 70 -16.58 -1.16 -5.22
CA TYR A 70 -16.31 -1.00 -6.64
C TYR A 70 -17.57 -0.64 -7.42
N ASN A 71 -18.70 -1.35 -7.19
CA ASN A 71 -19.96 -1.09 -7.87
C ASN A 71 -20.49 0.32 -7.57
N ASP A 72 -20.42 0.76 -6.31
CA ASP A 72 -20.84 2.11 -5.89
C ASP A 72 -19.99 3.18 -6.58
N ILE A 73 -18.66 2.99 -6.62
CA ILE A 73 -17.74 3.90 -7.31
C ILE A 73 -18.06 3.96 -8.81
N GLN A 74 -18.26 2.81 -9.47
CA GLN A 74 -18.60 2.80 -10.90
C GLN A 74 -19.92 3.50 -11.20
N LYS A 75 -20.91 3.33 -10.33
CA LYS A 75 -22.22 3.97 -10.48
C LYS A 75 -22.17 5.48 -10.28
N GLU A 76 -21.40 5.97 -9.30
CA GLU A 76 -21.39 7.38 -8.90
C GLU A 76 -20.34 8.20 -9.66
N PHE A 77 -19.16 7.64 -9.87
CA PHE A 77 -18.01 8.36 -10.42
C PHE A 77 -17.54 7.83 -11.78
N GLY A 78 -17.93 6.60 -12.16
CA GLY A 78 -17.41 5.94 -13.34
C GLY A 78 -15.92 5.56 -13.20
N ASN A 79 -15.13 5.85 -14.23
CA ASN A 79 -13.71 5.50 -14.24
C ASN A 79 -12.89 6.43 -13.34
N ILE A 80 -12.06 5.84 -12.48
CA ILE A 80 -11.05 6.57 -11.72
C ILE A 80 -9.72 6.64 -12.49
N ASP A 81 -8.94 7.70 -12.26
CA ASP A 81 -7.61 7.85 -12.89
C ASP A 81 -6.49 7.13 -12.12
N VAL A 82 -6.61 7.06 -10.79
CA VAL A 82 -5.59 6.46 -9.91
C VAL A 82 -6.22 5.58 -8.84
N LEU A 83 -5.70 4.36 -8.71
CA LEU A 83 -5.96 3.48 -7.56
C LEU A 83 -4.70 3.40 -6.68
N VAL A 84 -4.83 3.71 -5.39
CA VAL A 84 -3.78 3.50 -4.38
C VAL A 84 -4.22 2.42 -3.40
N ASN A 85 -3.70 1.22 -3.57
CA ASN A 85 -3.87 0.13 -2.62
C ASN A 85 -2.86 0.29 -1.47
N ASN A 86 -3.26 1.03 -0.44
CA ASN A 86 -2.42 1.32 0.71
C ASN A 86 -2.87 0.60 1.98
N ALA A 87 -4.14 0.23 2.12
CA ALA A 87 -4.64 -0.49 3.28
C ALA A 87 -3.80 -1.74 3.58
N GLY A 88 -3.39 -1.90 4.82
CA GLY A 88 -2.59 -3.04 5.26
C GLY A 88 -2.05 -2.84 6.66
N PHE A 89 -1.73 -3.95 7.31
CA PHE A 89 -1.13 -3.96 8.64
C PHE A 89 -0.15 -5.13 8.78
N GLY A 90 0.59 -5.17 9.89
CA GLY A 90 1.50 -6.24 10.25
C GLY A 90 1.24 -6.76 11.65
N ASP A 91 1.86 -7.88 11.98
CA ASP A 91 1.96 -8.41 13.33
C ASP A 91 3.35 -8.97 13.57
N CYS A 92 3.78 -8.99 14.85
CA CYS A 92 5.09 -9.47 15.25
C CYS A 92 4.96 -10.45 16.41
N GLY A 93 5.55 -11.62 16.22
CA GLY A 93 5.59 -12.70 17.20
C GLY A 93 6.14 -13.97 16.53
N LYS A 94 6.41 -15.01 17.32
CA LYS A 94 6.75 -16.30 16.77
C LYS A 94 5.50 -16.87 16.09
N PHE A 95 5.63 -17.37 14.88
CA PHE A 95 4.50 -17.81 14.05
C PHE A 95 3.55 -18.80 14.77
N TYR A 96 4.08 -19.67 15.59
CA TYR A 96 3.31 -20.64 16.37
C TYR A 96 2.70 -20.07 17.67
N GLU A 97 2.95 -18.79 17.98
CA GLU A 97 2.41 -18.06 19.14
C GLU A 97 1.46 -16.93 18.74
N THR A 98 1.47 -16.50 17.45
CA THR A 98 0.58 -15.44 16.97
C THR A 98 -0.85 -15.94 16.79
N ASP A 99 -1.82 -15.02 16.84
CA ASP A 99 -3.23 -15.31 16.69
C ASP A 99 -3.56 -15.63 15.21
N LEU A 100 -4.14 -16.80 14.96
CA LEU A 100 -4.55 -17.27 13.64
C LEU A 100 -5.55 -16.30 12.97
N GLU A 101 -6.52 -15.78 13.70
CA GLU A 101 -7.53 -14.87 13.13
C GLU A 101 -6.90 -13.55 12.71
N LYS A 102 -5.89 -13.08 13.43
CA LYS A 102 -5.11 -11.90 13.06
C LYS A 102 -4.29 -12.15 11.80
N ASP A 103 -3.68 -13.32 11.65
CA ASP A 103 -2.97 -13.72 10.43
C ASP A 103 -3.92 -13.81 9.23
N ILE A 104 -5.08 -14.44 9.37
CA ILE A 104 -6.12 -14.51 8.35
C ILE A 104 -6.58 -13.10 7.95
N SER A 105 -6.88 -12.24 8.92
CA SER A 105 -7.27 -10.85 8.66
C SER A 105 -6.17 -10.07 7.93
N MET A 106 -4.89 -10.32 8.25
CA MET A 106 -3.75 -9.71 7.57
C MET A 106 -3.65 -10.19 6.11
N ILE A 107 -3.80 -11.48 5.85
CA ILE A 107 -3.82 -12.05 4.49
C ILE A 107 -4.98 -11.44 3.69
N ASN A 108 -6.17 -11.43 4.27
CA ASN A 108 -7.35 -10.87 3.62
C ASN A 108 -7.18 -9.38 3.28
N THR A 109 -6.62 -8.58 4.20
CA THR A 109 -6.40 -7.15 3.97
C THR A 109 -5.26 -6.90 2.97
N ASN A 110 -4.08 -7.48 3.23
CA ASN A 110 -2.86 -7.15 2.50
C ASN A 110 -2.78 -7.82 1.13
N ILE A 111 -3.46 -8.96 0.95
CA ILE A 111 -3.45 -9.72 -0.30
C ILE A 111 -4.82 -9.66 -0.97
N LEU A 112 -5.86 -10.22 -0.35
CA LEU A 112 -7.11 -10.48 -1.04
C LEU A 112 -7.83 -9.19 -1.43
N GLY A 113 -7.95 -8.23 -0.51
CA GLY A 113 -8.55 -6.92 -0.79
C GLY A 113 -7.78 -6.16 -1.88
N LEU A 114 -6.45 -6.08 -1.76
CA LEU A 114 -5.59 -5.47 -2.78
C LEU A 114 -5.74 -6.17 -4.15
N HIS A 115 -5.77 -7.51 -4.15
CA HIS A 115 -5.91 -8.30 -5.38
C HIS A 115 -7.23 -7.99 -6.09
N VAL A 116 -8.34 -8.02 -5.35
CA VAL A 116 -9.68 -7.79 -5.91
C VAL A 116 -9.80 -6.37 -6.47
N LEU A 117 -9.39 -5.35 -5.70
CA LEU A 117 -9.39 -3.95 -6.17
C LEU A 117 -8.51 -3.79 -7.40
N THR A 118 -7.28 -4.33 -7.36
CA THR A 118 -6.37 -4.28 -8.52
C THR A 118 -7.02 -4.91 -9.76
N LYS A 119 -7.64 -6.08 -9.62
CA LYS A 119 -8.26 -6.80 -10.74
C LYS A 119 -9.41 -6.01 -11.35
N LEU A 120 -10.34 -5.52 -10.52
CA LEU A 120 -11.55 -4.85 -11.00
C LEU A 120 -11.20 -3.52 -11.70
N PHE A 121 -10.45 -2.64 -11.05
CA PHE A 121 -10.10 -1.35 -11.64
C PHE A 121 -9.13 -1.47 -12.81
N LEU A 122 -8.22 -2.45 -12.79
CA LEU A 122 -7.32 -2.70 -13.93
C LEU A 122 -8.10 -3.08 -15.19
N GLN A 123 -9.16 -3.89 -15.06
CA GLN A 123 -10.00 -4.27 -16.20
C GLN A 123 -10.62 -3.04 -16.88
N ASP A 124 -11.11 -2.07 -16.10
CA ASP A 124 -11.68 -0.85 -16.68
C ASP A 124 -10.62 0.10 -17.22
N MET A 125 -9.51 0.27 -16.50
CA MET A 125 -8.38 1.06 -16.99
C MET A 125 -7.83 0.54 -18.31
N VAL A 126 -7.77 -0.79 -18.50
CA VAL A 126 -7.32 -1.41 -19.77
C VAL A 126 -8.32 -1.15 -20.90
N LYS A 127 -9.64 -1.21 -20.65
CA LYS A 127 -10.67 -0.90 -21.66
C LYS A 127 -10.51 0.53 -22.21
N VAL A 128 -10.24 1.50 -21.33
CA VAL A 128 -10.03 2.91 -21.73
C VAL A 128 -8.57 3.22 -22.06
N ASN A 129 -7.68 2.25 -21.92
CA ASN A 129 -6.23 2.34 -22.10
C ASN A 129 -5.59 3.54 -21.38
N LYS A 130 -6.05 3.82 -20.16
CA LYS A 130 -5.58 4.93 -19.31
C LYS A 130 -5.78 4.58 -17.84
N GLY A 131 -4.82 4.92 -16.98
CA GLY A 131 -4.93 4.79 -15.53
C GLY A 131 -3.62 4.45 -14.85
N TYR A 132 -3.62 4.60 -13.54
CA TYR A 132 -2.46 4.35 -12.69
C TYR A 132 -2.87 3.50 -11.49
N ILE A 133 -2.10 2.46 -11.18
CA ILE A 133 -2.28 1.66 -9.96
C ILE A 133 -0.98 1.71 -9.15
N LEU A 134 -1.10 2.12 -7.89
CA LEU A 134 -0.02 2.12 -6.93
C LEU A 134 -0.30 1.13 -5.80
N ASN A 135 0.47 0.06 -5.75
CA ASN A 135 0.40 -0.92 -4.68
C ASN A 135 1.46 -0.62 -3.62
N ILE A 136 1.06 -0.40 -2.37
CA ILE A 136 1.98 -0.17 -1.27
C ILE A 136 2.48 -1.53 -0.74
N ALA A 137 3.68 -1.87 -1.19
CA ALA A 137 4.42 -3.04 -0.73
C ALA A 137 5.28 -2.70 0.50
N SER A 138 6.48 -3.23 0.59
CA SER A 138 7.49 -2.94 1.63
C SER A 138 8.84 -3.53 1.21
N ILE A 139 9.92 -3.07 1.84
CA ILE A 139 11.21 -3.77 1.84
C ILE A 139 11.06 -5.23 2.34
N ALA A 140 10.11 -5.48 3.22
CA ALA A 140 9.78 -6.81 3.73
C ALA A 140 9.42 -7.82 2.62
N GLY A 141 8.98 -7.37 1.45
CA GLY A 141 8.65 -8.25 0.32
C GLY A 141 9.86 -8.82 -0.45
N PHE A 142 11.10 -8.63 0.03
CA PHE A 142 12.31 -9.06 -0.67
C PHE A 142 13.12 -10.13 0.06
N MET A 143 12.75 -10.49 1.28
CA MET A 143 13.48 -11.46 2.10
C MET A 143 12.53 -12.21 3.05
N PRO A 144 12.93 -13.37 3.57
CA PRO A 144 12.22 -14.03 4.66
C PRO A 144 12.20 -13.15 5.91
N GLY A 145 11.06 -13.12 6.62
CA GLY A 145 10.89 -12.29 7.83
C GLY A 145 10.49 -13.09 9.07
N PRO A 146 11.44 -13.81 9.73
CA PRO A 146 11.15 -14.44 11.01
C PRO A 146 10.57 -13.42 12.01
N LEU A 147 9.66 -13.85 12.86
CA LEU A 147 8.87 -13.04 13.78
C LEU A 147 7.83 -12.11 13.14
N MET A 148 7.82 -12.02 11.80
CA MET A 148 6.80 -11.31 11.01
C MET A 148 6.48 -12.11 9.73
N ALA A 149 6.44 -13.44 9.82
CA ALA A 149 6.39 -14.33 8.67
C ALA A 149 5.23 -14.02 7.73
N THR A 150 4.01 -13.92 8.26
CA THR A 150 2.80 -13.61 7.48
C THR A 150 2.93 -12.25 6.79
N TYR A 151 3.35 -11.22 7.50
CA TYR A 151 3.50 -9.87 6.93
C TYR A 151 4.47 -9.84 5.74
N TYR A 152 5.68 -10.41 5.92
CA TYR A 152 6.70 -10.45 4.86
C TYR A 152 6.21 -11.20 3.63
N SER A 153 5.52 -12.33 3.84
CA SER A 153 4.92 -13.12 2.78
C SER A 153 3.83 -12.35 2.02
N THR A 154 2.97 -11.59 2.73
CA THR A 154 1.96 -10.76 2.07
C THR A 154 2.60 -9.67 1.21
N LYS A 155 3.67 -9.05 1.67
CA LYS A 155 4.36 -7.99 0.91
C LYS A 155 5.17 -8.55 -0.26
N ALA A 156 5.69 -9.77 -0.16
CA ALA A 156 6.29 -10.49 -1.29
C ALA A 156 5.26 -10.78 -2.38
N TYR A 157 4.06 -11.22 -2.01
CA TYR A 157 2.93 -11.39 -2.94
C TYR A 157 2.67 -10.11 -3.74
N VAL A 158 2.52 -8.97 -3.07
CA VAL A 158 2.24 -7.67 -3.71
C VAL A 158 3.32 -7.29 -4.72
N VAL A 159 4.60 -7.47 -4.36
CA VAL A 159 5.73 -7.17 -5.26
C VAL A 159 5.69 -8.08 -6.50
N ARG A 160 5.44 -9.38 -6.34
CA ARG A 160 5.43 -10.35 -7.44
C ARG A 160 4.24 -10.13 -8.36
N LEU A 161 3.03 -9.98 -7.80
CA LEU A 161 1.81 -9.68 -8.55
C LEU A 161 1.98 -8.42 -9.41
N THR A 162 2.44 -7.32 -8.81
CA THR A 162 2.61 -6.05 -9.51
C THR A 162 3.59 -6.17 -10.68
N ARG A 163 4.70 -6.92 -10.51
CA ARG A 163 5.68 -7.14 -11.58
C ARG A 163 5.11 -7.96 -12.74
N ALA A 164 4.35 -9.01 -12.43
CA ALA A 164 3.71 -9.85 -13.44
C ALA A 164 2.74 -9.03 -14.29
N ILE A 165 1.81 -8.33 -13.66
CA ILE A 165 0.82 -7.48 -14.34
C ILE A 165 1.51 -6.39 -15.18
N ALA A 166 2.53 -5.73 -14.65
CA ALA A 166 3.26 -4.70 -15.40
C ALA A 166 3.92 -5.26 -16.68
N LYS A 167 4.41 -6.53 -16.64
CA LYS A 167 4.95 -7.20 -17.84
C LYS A 167 3.85 -7.51 -18.85
N GLU A 168 2.68 -7.99 -18.40
CA GLU A 168 1.53 -8.25 -19.27
C GLU A 168 1.07 -6.98 -19.98
N LEU A 169 0.90 -5.87 -19.23
CA LEU A 169 0.54 -4.57 -19.80
C LEU A 169 1.55 -4.08 -20.83
N LYS A 170 2.85 -4.28 -20.58
CA LYS A 170 3.91 -3.91 -21.51
C LYS A 170 3.85 -4.72 -22.81
N VAL A 171 3.52 -6.02 -22.74
CA VAL A 171 3.44 -6.90 -23.92
C VAL A 171 2.33 -6.42 -24.88
N VAL A 172 1.22 -5.94 -24.34
CA VAL A 172 0.09 -5.44 -25.14
C VAL A 172 0.17 -3.92 -25.41
N ASN A 173 1.30 -3.28 -25.14
CA ASN A 173 1.53 -1.84 -25.32
C ASN A 173 0.45 -0.96 -24.64
N SER A 174 -0.08 -1.40 -23.49
CA SER A 174 -1.04 -0.61 -22.73
C SER A 174 -0.41 0.65 -22.16
N LYS A 175 -1.18 1.75 -22.14
CA LYS A 175 -0.83 3.01 -21.47
C LYS A 175 -1.12 2.97 -19.97
N VAL A 176 -1.81 1.94 -19.48
CA VAL A 176 -2.05 1.75 -18.03
C VAL A 176 -0.74 1.45 -17.35
N ARG A 177 -0.51 2.12 -16.22
CA ARG A 177 0.68 1.93 -15.42
C ARG A 177 0.33 1.32 -14.07
N ILE A 178 1.01 0.23 -13.71
CA ILE A 178 0.99 -0.34 -12.37
C ILE A 178 2.39 -0.34 -11.76
N ALA A 179 2.49 0.02 -10.48
CA ALA A 179 3.76 0.05 -9.78
C ALA A 179 3.61 -0.41 -8.31
N ALA A 180 4.68 -0.99 -7.77
CA ALA A 180 4.83 -1.30 -6.35
C ALA A 180 5.80 -0.30 -5.71
N PHE A 181 5.32 0.42 -4.71
CA PHE A 181 6.15 1.26 -3.86
C PHE A 181 6.57 0.48 -2.61
N CYS A 182 7.85 0.45 -2.33
CA CYS A 182 8.44 -0.35 -1.27
C CYS A 182 9.14 0.57 -0.25
N PRO A 183 8.42 1.12 0.73
CA PRO A 183 9.02 1.88 1.82
C PRO A 183 9.85 0.98 2.74
N GLY A 184 10.79 1.60 3.46
CA GLY A 184 11.40 1.07 4.66
C GLY A 184 10.54 1.31 5.90
N PRO A 185 11.12 1.34 7.11
CA PRO A 185 10.42 1.74 8.33
C PRO A 185 9.89 3.18 8.21
N VAL A 186 8.63 3.39 8.59
CA VAL A 186 7.94 4.69 8.52
C VAL A 186 7.27 4.95 9.87
N ASN A 187 7.42 6.15 10.41
CA ASN A 187 6.79 6.56 11.66
C ASN A 187 5.27 6.74 11.44
N THR A 188 4.49 5.74 11.81
CA THR A 188 3.03 5.72 11.69
C THR A 188 2.42 4.91 12.82
N ASP A 189 1.08 4.87 12.93
CA ASP A 189 0.38 3.96 13.85
C ASP A 189 0.57 2.46 13.50
N PHE A 190 1.28 2.14 12.41
CA PHE A 190 1.63 0.77 12.05
C PHE A 190 2.35 0.05 13.20
N ASP A 191 3.24 0.74 13.89
CA ASP A 191 4.06 0.19 14.98
C ASP A 191 3.18 -0.28 16.14
N LYS A 192 2.17 0.52 16.51
CA LYS A 192 1.21 0.19 17.55
C LYS A 192 0.37 -1.02 17.17
N ASN A 193 -0.08 -1.08 15.90
CA ASN A 193 -0.92 -2.16 15.39
C ASN A 193 -0.16 -3.48 15.23
N ALA A 194 1.14 -3.40 14.93
CA ALA A 194 2.03 -4.55 14.74
C ALA A 194 2.68 -5.05 16.04
N ASN A 195 2.37 -4.45 17.19
CA ASN A 195 3.02 -4.74 18.48
C ASN A 195 4.56 -4.66 18.42
N VAL A 196 5.09 -3.66 17.70
CA VAL A 196 6.53 -3.45 17.53
C VAL A 196 6.95 -2.06 17.96
N THR A 197 8.16 -1.96 18.50
CA THR A 197 8.84 -0.68 18.69
C THR A 197 10.03 -0.63 17.74
N PHE A 198 9.99 0.24 16.72
CA PHE A 198 11.14 0.38 15.83
C PHE A 198 12.30 1.06 16.53
N SER A 199 13.44 0.38 16.59
CA SER A 199 14.70 0.93 17.11
C SER A 199 15.40 1.88 16.12
N LEU A 200 15.02 1.85 14.84
CA LEU A 200 15.51 2.75 13.82
C LEU A 200 14.52 3.90 13.64
N LYS A 201 15.04 5.12 13.61
CA LYS A 201 14.24 6.32 13.31
C LYS A 201 13.65 6.16 11.91
N GLY A 202 12.33 5.91 11.84
CA GLY A 202 11.60 5.76 10.58
C GLY A 202 11.59 7.07 9.77
N GLN A 203 11.36 6.96 8.47
CA GLN A 203 11.08 8.14 7.64
C GLN A 203 9.73 8.76 8.04
N SER A 204 9.54 10.07 7.83
CA SER A 204 8.22 10.66 8.01
C SER A 204 7.22 10.09 6.99
N SER A 205 5.97 9.89 7.39
CA SER A 205 4.93 9.38 6.47
C SER A 205 4.68 10.36 5.31
N SER A 206 4.80 11.67 5.54
CA SER A 206 4.65 12.70 4.51
C SER A 206 5.76 12.63 3.45
N ASP A 207 7.03 12.47 3.84
CA ASP A 207 8.13 12.32 2.88
C ASP A 207 7.97 11.04 2.06
N VAL A 208 7.59 9.95 2.73
CA VAL A 208 7.33 8.66 2.08
C VAL A 208 6.17 8.77 1.09
N ALA A 209 5.07 9.42 1.47
CA ALA A 209 3.92 9.66 0.59
C ALA A 209 4.32 10.47 -0.65
N LYS A 210 5.06 11.56 -0.46
CA LYS A 210 5.58 12.41 -1.54
C LYS A 210 6.46 11.63 -2.51
N ILE A 211 7.38 10.81 -2.01
CA ILE A 211 8.23 9.95 -2.85
C ILE A 211 7.37 8.92 -3.59
N GLY A 212 6.40 8.30 -2.91
CA GLY A 212 5.50 7.31 -3.48
C GLY A 212 4.69 7.88 -4.64
N VAL A 213 4.02 9.00 -4.43
CA VAL A 213 3.20 9.65 -5.47
C VAL A 213 4.07 10.19 -6.61
N ASN A 214 5.21 10.82 -6.32
CA ASN A 214 6.15 11.26 -7.35
C ASN A 214 6.66 10.09 -8.21
N GLY A 215 7.00 8.97 -7.58
CA GLY A 215 7.49 7.78 -8.27
C GLY A 215 6.45 7.16 -9.21
N LEU A 216 5.16 7.24 -8.85
CA LEU A 216 4.09 6.77 -9.71
C LEU A 216 4.07 7.49 -11.06
N PHE A 217 4.30 8.80 -11.09
CA PHE A 217 4.21 9.60 -12.33
C PHE A 217 5.55 9.79 -13.04
N LYS A 218 6.66 9.90 -12.31
CA LYS A 218 7.96 10.29 -12.86
C LYS A 218 8.93 9.14 -13.08
N SER A 219 8.77 8.00 -12.38
CA SER A 219 9.71 6.89 -12.50
C SER A 219 9.24 5.88 -13.53
N ASN A 220 10.12 5.42 -14.42
CA ASN A 220 9.83 4.32 -15.34
C ASN A 220 9.95 2.92 -14.69
N LYS A 221 10.21 2.85 -13.38
CA LYS A 221 10.40 1.59 -12.67
C LYS A 221 9.07 1.02 -12.18
N VAL A 222 8.86 -0.26 -12.39
CA VAL A 222 7.69 -1.00 -11.85
C VAL A 222 7.78 -1.11 -10.32
N VAL A 223 9.00 -1.24 -9.78
CA VAL A 223 9.25 -1.30 -8.33
C VAL A 223 10.24 -0.21 -7.95
N TYR A 224 9.86 0.61 -6.98
CA TYR A 224 10.70 1.69 -6.47
C TYR A 224 10.61 1.82 -4.95
N PHE A 225 11.54 2.53 -4.34
CA PHE A 225 11.81 2.53 -2.91
C PHE A 225 11.79 3.94 -2.33
N SER A 226 11.55 4.05 -1.04
CA SER A 226 11.52 5.34 -0.34
C SER A 226 12.90 5.97 -0.17
N SER A 227 13.98 5.20 -0.31
CA SER A 227 15.36 5.71 -0.27
C SER A 227 16.34 4.82 -1.04
N ILE A 228 17.52 5.36 -1.32
CA ILE A 228 18.61 4.62 -1.95
C ILE A 228 19.07 3.46 -1.05
N LEU A 229 19.16 3.68 0.26
CA LEU A 229 19.55 2.64 1.21
C LEU A 229 18.59 1.44 1.16
N ILE A 230 17.28 1.69 1.20
CA ILE A 230 16.26 0.63 1.09
C ILE A 230 16.38 -0.12 -0.24
N ARG A 231 16.68 0.58 -1.32
CA ARG A 231 16.95 -0.04 -2.63
C ARG A 231 18.18 -0.96 -2.59
N ILE A 232 19.27 -0.51 -1.96
CA ILE A 232 20.49 -1.33 -1.80
C ILE A 232 20.18 -2.60 -1.03
N VAL A 233 19.49 -2.51 0.11
CA VAL A 233 19.08 -3.68 0.91
C VAL A 233 18.21 -4.64 0.08
N ALA A 234 17.25 -4.14 -0.69
CA ALA A 234 16.44 -4.98 -1.58
C ALA A 234 17.24 -5.65 -2.71
N CYS A 235 18.31 -5.00 -3.19
CA CYS A 235 19.21 -5.60 -4.19
C CYS A 235 20.08 -6.68 -3.55
N LEU A 236 20.63 -6.44 -2.37
CA LEU A 236 21.42 -7.43 -1.63
C LEU A 236 20.59 -8.67 -1.29
N ALA A 237 19.34 -8.48 -0.87
CA ALA A 237 18.41 -9.58 -0.56
C ALA A 237 18.12 -10.53 -1.74
N LYS A 238 18.46 -10.15 -2.98
CA LYS A 238 18.34 -11.02 -4.16
C LYS A 238 19.58 -11.86 -4.46
N ILE A 239 20.73 -11.43 -3.93
CA ILE A 239 22.03 -12.01 -4.24
C ILE A 239 22.52 -12.87 -3.06
N MET A 240 22.22 -12.42 -1.84
CA MET A 240 22.64 -13.12 -0.62
C MET A 240 21.80 -14.39 -0.41
N PRO A 241 22.38 -15.45 0.20
CA PRO A 241 21.63 -16.64 0.60
C PRO A 241 20.43 -16.27 1.49
N GLU A 242 19.28 -16.91 1.25
CA GLU A 242 18.05 -16.64 2.00
C GLU A 242 18.22 -16.89 3.51
N SER A 243 18.99 -17.90 3.91
CA SER A 243 19.32 -18.19 5.32
C SER A 243 20.05 -17.02 6.00
N PHE A 244 20.98 -16.38 5.28
CA PHE A 244 21.67 -15.20 5.79
C PHE A 244 20.70 -14.04 5.99
N MET A 245 19.84 -13.76 4.98
CA MET A 245 18.84 -12.71 5.06
C MET A 245 17.81 -12.96 6.16
N ALA A 246 17.39 -14.22 6.35
CA ALA A 246 16.52 -14.63 7.45
C ALA A 246 17.14 -14.35 8.82
N ASN A 247 18.43 -14.66 9.00
CA ASN A 247 19.14 -14.36 10.26
C ASN A 247 19.22 -12.86 10.53
N GLN A 248 19.53 -12.05 9.53
CA GLN A 248 19.57 -10.58 9.68
C GLN A 248 18.18 -10.00 10.01
N ALA A 249 17.15 -10.49 9.34
CA ALA A 249 15.78 -10.12 9.63
C ALA A 249 15.38 -10.52 11.07
N TYR A 250 15.69 -11.75 11.49
CA TYR A 250 15.43 -12.21 12.85
C TYR A 250 16.07 -11.32 13.91
N MET A 251 17.36 -11.02 13.76
CA MET A 251 18.09 -10.15 14.71
C MET A 251 17.51 -8.75 14.77
N THR A 252 17.02 -8.23 13.64
CA THR A 252 16.37 -6.92 13.58
C THR A 252 14.99 -6.95 14.24
N GLN A 253 14.17 -7.97 13.98
CA GLN A 253 12.82 -8.09 14.53
C GLN A 253 12.86 -8.42 16.03
N LYS A 254 13.79 -9.27 16.50
CA LYS A 254 13.96 -9.61 17.93
C LYS A 254 14.19 -8.38 18.80
N ARG A 255 14.87 -7.36 18.28
CA ARG A 255 15.09 -6.09 19.00
C ARG A 255 13.81 -5.26 19.18
N LYS A 256 12.76 -5.56 18.43
CA LYS A 256 11.47 -4.85 18.45
C LYS A 256 10.47 -5.47 19.43
N LEU A 257 10.69 -6.71 19.87
CA LEU A 257 9.88 -7.44 20.83
C LEU A 257 10.23 -7.13 22.30
N ARG A 258 11.09 -6.14 22.54
CA ARG A 258 11.54 -5.75 23.89
C ARG A 258 10.85 -4.48 24.36
#